data_9199a6fcdb8b05a48343435b1930d9c0
#
_entry.id   9199a6fcdb8b05a48343435b1930d9c0
#
_cell.length_a   1.000
_cell.length_b   1.000
_cell.length_c   1.000
_cell.angle_alpha   90.00
_cell.angle_beta   90.00
_cell.angle_gamma   90.00
#
_symmetry.space_group_name_H-M   'P 1'
#
loop_
_entity.id
_entity.type
_entity.pdbx_description
1 polymer ?
#
loop_
_entity_poly.entity_id
_entity_poly.type
_entity_poly.pdbx_seq_one_letter_code
_entity_poly.pdbx_strand_id
1 'polypeptide(L)'
;MDIKALINRFYEWQKNPAHDSSNHSATNPEKHHCANCGNEFEGNFCPLCGQKSNVGRITWRSVWQNITNVVALDDKSLPYSIWQLIWRPGYMISDYINGRRQVSHPPASMLFIIAVFYSFLTNLFAPSKADISGTTEISSSVIVNSIWNWIFNNPALSMLFMSMFLIIPTWLLFRHSHRHNHHSLPESIHIQIFESSALLIIVFFTNVFNSSILLLLIPIHYVICYKQLFGYSLWGTIWRTLICFIIWPLFFSIITLFLTWGYIGLKPGEILLSQAIIFITITLLLAISYWISKVTSKKKIG
;
A
#
# COMPACT_ATOMS: atom_id res chain seq x y z
N MET A 1 -31.06 40.52 12.98
CA MET A 1 -30.82 39.12 13.35
C MET A 1 -30.99 39.08 14.88
N ASP A 2 -32.03 38.41 15.36
CA ASP A 2 -32.42 38.47 16.76
C ASP A 2 -31.49 37.57 17.61
N ILE A 3 -30.63 38.18 18.40
CA ILE A 3 -29.65 37.51 19.27
C ILE A 3 -30.32 36.54 20.25
N LYS A 4 -31.53 36.88 20.73
CA LYS A 4 -32.32 36.02 21.65
C LYS A 4 -32.73 34.71 20.92
N ALA A 5 -33.10 34.79 19.66
CA ALA A 5 -33.46 33.60 18.87
C ALA A 5 -32.24 32.68 18.64
N LEU A 6 -31.05 33.24 18.47
CA LEU A 6 -29.78 32.50 18.33
C LEU A 6 -29.38 31.78 19.63
N ILE A 7 -29.52 32.49 20.76
CA ILE A 7 -29.27 31.94 22.09
C ILE A 7 -30.25 30.82 22.42
N ASN A 8 -31.55 31.00 22.15
CA ASN A 8 -32.53 29.94 22.34
C ASN A 8 -32.28 28.71 21.46
N ARG A 9 -31.91 28.89 20.18
CA ARG A 9 -31.49 27.77 19.30
C ARG A 9 -30.29 27.04 19.88
N PHE A 10 -29.32 27.75 20.41
CA PHE A 10 -28.13 27.13 21.01
C PHE A 10 -28.50 26.33 22.29
N TYR A 11 -29.38 26.84 23.16
CA TYR A 11 -29.88 26.12 24.32
C TYR A 11 -30.71 24.88 23.95
N GLU A 12 -31.55 24.95 22.94
CA GLU A 12 -32.32 23.79 22.44
C GLU A 12 -31.40 22.75 21.80
N TRP A 13 -30.39 23.18 21.09
CA TRP A 13 -29.34 22.28 20.56
C TRP A 13 -28.53 21.59 21.67
N GLN A 14 -28.23 22.30 22.77
CA GLN A 14 -27.55 21.70 23.93
C GLN A 14 -28.44 20.69 24.71
N LYS A 15 -29.73 20.94 24.79
CA LYS A 15 -30.69 20.03 25.46
C LYS A 15 -30.99 18.78 24.62
N ASN A 16 -31.05 18.95 23.33
CA ASN A 16 -31.17 17.90 22.36
C ASN A 16 -30.03 18.08 21.32
N PRO A 17 -28.90 17.46 21.52
CA PRO A 17 -27.94 17.25 20.44
C PRO A 17 -28.61 16.26 19.47
N ALA A 18 -29.66 16.73 18.82
CA ALA A 18 -30.40 15.98 17.85
C ALA A 18 -29.43 15.71 16.73
N HIS A 19 -28.93 14.54 16.71
CA HIS A 19 -29.01 13.78 15.48
C HIS A 19 -30.46 13.92 15.00
N ASP A 20 -30.66 14.78 14.03
CA ASP A 20 -31.90 14.84 13.28
C ASP A 20 -32.03 13.52 12.49
N SER A 21 -32.42 12.48 13.23
CA SER A 21 -32.77 11.16 12.69
C SER A 21 -34.12 11.18 12.00
N SER A 22 -34.79 12.36 11.99
CA SER A 22 -36.12 12.53 11.41
C SER A 22 -36.15 12.66 9.89
N ASN A 23 -35.02 12.78 9.21
CA ASN A 23 -34.95 12.84 7.73
C ASN A 23 -34.49 11.56 7.04
N HIS A 24 -34.29 10.47 7.77
CA HIS A 24 -34.28 9.18 7.13
C HIS A 24 -35.71 8.69 7.03
N SER A 25 -36.37 9.04 5.90
CA SER A 25 -37.58 8.35 5.47
C SER A 25 -37.34 6.85 5.63
N ALA A 26 -38.20 6.24 6.44
CA ALA A 26 -38.24 4.78 6.66
C ALA A 26 -38.65 4.09 5.34
N THR A 27 -37.77 4.06 4.38
CA THR A 27 -37.74 3.05 3.35
C THR A 27 -37.26 1.80 4.06
N ASN A 28 -38.08 0.76 4.10
CA ASN A 28 -37.90 -0.58 4.63
C ASN A 28 -36.46 -0.83 5.09
N PRO A 29 -36.17 -1.07 6.38
CA PRO A 29 -34.81 -1.24 6.85
C PRO A 29 -34.21 -2.45 6.11
N GLU A 30 -33.30 -2.18 5.17
CA GLU A 30 -32.58 -3.24 4.50
C GLU A 30 -31.75 -3.97 5.55
N LYS A 31 -31.99 -5.26 5.69
CA LYS A 31 -31.15 -6.12 6.52
C LYS A 31 -29.78 -6.26 5.88
N HIS A 32 -28.77 -5.89 6.61
CA HIS A 32 -27.38 -5.99 6.21
C HIS A 32 -26.68 -7.14 6.92
N HIS A 33 -25.87 -7.88 6.19
CA HIS A 33 -24.99 -8.90 6.76
C HIS A 33 -23.59 -8.27 6.95
N CYS A 34 -23.10 -8.26 8.19
CA CYS A 34 -21.82 -7.67 8.50
C CYS A 34 -20.66 -8.49 7.91
N ALA A 35 -19.88 -7.92 7.00
CA ALA A 35 -18.72 -8.56 6.41
C ALA A 35 -17.62 -8.91 7.43
N ASN A 36 -17.59 -8.23 8.60
CA ASN A 36 -16.58 -8.43 9.62
C ASN A 36 -16.94 -9.55 10.62
N CYS A 37 -18.12 -9.48 11.25
CA CYS A 37 -18.50 -10.41 12.32
C CYS A 37 -19.64 -11.37 11.95
N GLY A 38 -20.22 -11.24 10.76
CA GLY A 38 -21.31 -12.11 10.28
C GLY A 38 -22.70 -11.79 10.86
N ASN A 39 -22.83 -10.78 11.74
CA ASN A 39 -24.11 -10.42 12.34
C ASN A 39 -25.04 -9.78 11.31
N GLU A 40 -26.33 -10.14 11.36
CA GLU A 40 -27.39 -9.46 10.62
C GLU A 40 -27.90 -8.27 11.42
N PHE A 41 -28.00 -7.11 10.79
CA PHE A 41 -28.40 -5.87 11.45
C PHE A 41 -29.09 -4.92 10.46
N GLU A 42 -29.78 -3.95 11.01
CA GLU A 42 -30.43 -2.86 10.29
C GLU A 42 -29.69 -1.55 10.61
N GLY A 43 -29.54 -0.69 9.60
CA GLY A 43 -28.90 0.62 9.78
C GLY A 43 -27.48 0.70 9.21
N ASN A 44 -26.80 1.81 9.49
CA ASN A 44 -25.54 2.16 8.83
C ASN A 44 -24.29 1.48 9.42
N PHE A 45 -24.38 1.00 10.67
CA PHE A 45 -23.25 0.41 11.39
C PHE A 45 -23.70 -0.85 12.14
N CYS A 46 -22.85 -1.89 12.11
CA CYS A 46 -23.08 -3.10 12.87
C CYS A 46 -23.02 -2.82 14.39
N PRO A 47 -24.06 -3.17 15.18
CA PRO A 47 -24.07 -2.89 16.61
C PRO A 47 -23.06 -3.71 17.42
N LEU A 48 -22.56 -4.84 16.87
CA LEU A 48 -21.59 -5.69 17.56
C LEU A 48 -20.15 -5.26 17.36
N CYS A 49 -19.77 -4.82 16.15
CA CYS A 49 -18.36 -4.55 15.84
C CYS A 49 -18.10 -3.16 15.25
N GLY A 50 -19.13 -2.31 15.13
CA GLY A 50 -18.98 -0.97 14.58
C GLY A 50 -18.68 -0.89 13.08
N GLN A 51 -18.67 -2.02 12.37
CA GLN A 51 -18.40 -2.04 10.92
C GLN A 51 -19.53 -1.33 10.17
N LYS A 52 -19.18 -0.48 9.23
CA LYS A 52 -20.14 0.17 8.33
C LYS A 52 -20.87 -0.88 7.47
N SER A 53 -22.18 -0.71 7.26
CA SER A 53 -23.01 -1.67 6.49
C SER A 53 -22.55 -1.78 5.04
N ASN A 54 -22.32 -0.66 4.39
CA ASN A 54 -21.91 -0.62 2.99
C ASN A 54 -20.39 -0.56 2.84
N VAL A 55 -19.73 -1.71 2.99
CA VAL A 55 -18.29 -1.86 2.72
C VAL A 55 -18.13 -2.47 1.34
N GLY A 56 -18.07 -1.62 0.32
CA GLY A 56 -17.83 -2.05 -1.06
C GLY A 56 -16.39 -2.47 -1.34
N ARG A 57 -16.15 -3.00 -2.56
CA ARG A 57 -14.80 -3.25 -3.09
C ARG A 57 -13.93 -1.99 -3.03
N ILE A 58 -12.63 -2.21 -2.96
CA ILE A 58 -11.64 -1.13 -3.00
C ILE A 58 -11.71 -0.46 -4.39
N THR A 59 -11.98 0.84 -4.37
CA THR A 59 -12.06 1.70 -5.55
C THR A 59 -11.02 2.82 -5.46
N TRP A 60 -10.76 3.51 -6.55
CA TRP A 60 -9.88 4.69 -6.56
C TRP A 60 -10.31 5.75 -5.54
N ARG A 61 -11.62 5.92 -5.35
CA ARG A 61 -12.17 6.84 -4.34
C ARG A 61 -11.79 6.40 -2.92
N SER A 62 -11.84 5.10 -2.62
CA SER A 62 -11.45 4.59 -1.29
C SER A 62 -9.96 4.68 -1.04
N VAL A 63 -9.12 4.50 -2.08
CA VAL A 63 -7.67 4.77 -1.99
C VAL A 63 -7.41 6.22 -1.60
N TRP A 64 -8.05 7.15 -2.32
CA TRP A 64 -7.87 8.58 -2.07
C TRP A 64 -8.35 8.98 -0.67
N GLN A 65 -9.51 8.48 -0.25
CA GLN A 65 -10.02 8.71 1.11
C GLN A 65 -9.09 8.16 2.21
N ASN A 66 -8.48 7.01 2.01
CA ASN A 66 -7.53 6.46 2.96
C ASN A 66 -6.25 7.30 3.06
N ILE A 67 -5.78 7.86 1.95
CA ILE A 67 -4.61 8.76 1.92
C ILE A 67 -4.93 10.09 2.61
N THR A 68 -6.09 10.68 2.34
CA THR A 68 -6.49 11.97 2.94
C THR A 68 -6.79 11.84 4.43
N ASN A 69 -7.24 10.67 4.89
CA ASN A 69 -7.57 10.41 6.29
C ASN A 69 -6.41 9.78 7.08
N VAL A 70 -5.18 9.92 6.61
CA VAL A 70 -3.98 9.35 7.26
C VAL A 70 -3.82 9.77 8.71
N VAL A 71 -4.22 10.98 9.04
CA VAL A 71 -4.09 11.56 10.40
C VAL A 71 -5.23 11.11 11.34
N ALA A 72 -6.29 10.49 10.81
CA ALA A 72 -7.34 9.95 11.66
C ALA A 72 -6.82 8.71 12.40
N LEU A 73 -6.41 8.91 13.65
CA LEU A 73 -6.08 7.82 14.57
C LEU A 73 -7.37 7.06 14.88
N ASP A 74 -7.49 5.90 14.27
CA ASP A 74 -8.61 5.00 14.51
C ASP A 74 -8.32 4.19 15.78
N ASP A 75 -9.32 3.92 16.61
CA ASP A 75 -9.20 3.20 17.89
C ASP A 75 -8.76 1.74 17.77
N LYS A 76 -8.37 1.32 16.58
CA LYS A 76 -7.93 -0.04 16.28
C LYS A 76 -6.53 -0.29 16.82
N SER A 77 -6.33 -1.47 17.39
CA SER A 77 -5.04 -1.89 17.94
C SER A 77 -3.96 -1.97 16.85
N LEU A 78 -3.09 -0.95 16.81
CA LEU A 78 -1.92 -0.93 15.92
C LEU A 78 -0.96 -2.10 16.18
N PRO A 79 -0.60 -2.43 17.44
CA PRO A 79 0.27 -3.59 17.71
C PRO A 79 -0.29 -4.90 17.18
N TYR A 80 -1.60 -5.11 17.26
CA TYR A 80 -2.26 -6.29 16.72
C TYR A 80 -2.19 -6.33 15.19
N SER A 81 -2.37 -5.18 14.53
CA SER A 81 -2.23 -5.09 13.07
C SER A 81 -0.79 -5.36 12.60
N ILE A 82 0.22 -4.85 13.32
CA ILE A 82 1.63 -5.14 13.05
C ILE A 82 1.92 -6.62 13.24
N TRP A 83 1.43 -7.23 14.33
CA TRP A 83 1.58 -8.66 14.59
C TRP A 83 1.00 -9.50 13.43
N GLN A 84 -0.21 -9.19 12.99
CA GLN A 84 -0.82 -9.87 11.85
C GLN A 84 -0.02 -9.68 10.56
N LEU A 85 0.49 -8.47 10.30
CA LEU A 85 1.28 -8.16 9.12
C LEU A 85 2.59 -8.98 9.07
N ILE A 86 3.21 -9.28 10.20
CA ILE A 86 4.43 -10.09 10.27
C ILE A 86 4.12 -11.58 10.09
N TRP A 87 3.11 -12.12 10.80
CA TRP A 87 2.85 -13.56 10.85
C TRP A 87 1.90 -14.09 9.78
N ARG A 88 0.92 -13.29 9.37
CA ARG A 88 -0.09 -13.67 8.39
C ARG A 88 -0.41 -12.56 7.37
N PRO A 89 0.63 -11.99 6.72
CA PRO A 89 0.47 -10.78 5.90
C PRO A 89 -0.61 -10.90 4.83
N GLY A 90 -0.55 -11.94 4.03
CA GLY A 90 -1.50 -12.14 2.94
C GLY A 90 -2.93 -12.39 3.39
N TYR A 91 -3.14 -13.08 4.52
CA TYR A 91 -4.49 -13.27 5.06
C TYR A 91 -5.06 -11.97 5.63
N MET A 92 -4.25 -11.18 6.33
CA MET A 92 -4.65 -9.87 6.84
C MET A 92 -5.07 -8.92 5.70
N ILE A 93 -4.27 -8.86 4.64
CA ILE A 93 -4.56 -8.05 3.46
C ILE A 93 -5.83 -8.57 2.76
N SER A 94 -6.00 -9.90 2.65
CA SER A 94 -7.20 -10.53 2.11
C SER A 94 -8.45 -10.16 2.92
N ASP A 95 -8.37 -10.23 4.24
CA ASP A 95 -9.47 -9.83 5.14
C ASP A 95 -9.87 -8.36 4.89
N TYR A 96 -8.89 -7.47 4.77
CA TYR A 96 -9.13 -6.05 4.49
C TYR A 96 -9.77 -5.80 3.12
N ILE A 97 -9.28 -6.47 2.06
CA ILE A 97 -9.82 -6.38 0.69
C ILE A 97 -11.26 -6.91 0.65
N ASN A 98 -11.55 -8.01 1.36
CA ASN A 98 -12.88 -8.63 1.45
C ASN A 98 -13.85 -7.86 2.36
N GLY A 99 -13.45 -6.71 2.88
CA GLY A 99 -14.33 -5.82 3.64
C GLY A 99 -14.26 -5.97 5.15
N ARG A 100 -13.45 -6.86 5.72
CA ARG A 100 -13.21 -6.99 7.17
C ARG A 100 -12.26 -5.90 7.66
N ARG A 101 -12.72 -4.64 7.62
CA ARG A 101 -11.85 -3.48 7.87
C ARG A 101 -11.79 -3.05 9.33
N GLN A 102 -12.59 -3.65 10.21
CA GLN A 102 -12.54 -3.36 11.64
C GLN A 102 -11.41 -4.08 12.38
N VAL A 103 -10.88 -5.17 11.81
CA VAL A 103 -9.85 -5.98 12.46
C VAL A 103 -8.45 -5.36 12.34
N SER A 104 -8.21 -4.54 11.33
CA SER A 104 -6.89 -3.98 11.05
C SER A 104 -6.91 -2.48 10.77
N HIS A 105 -5.81 -1.81 11.08
CA HIS A 105 -5.61 -0.40 10.74
C HIS A 105 -5.70 -0.17 9.23
N PRO A 106 -6.22 0.99 8.80
CA PRO A 106 -6.13 1.42 7.41
C PRO A 106 -4.67 1.45 6.94
N PRO A 107 -4.37 0.99 5.71
CA PRO A 107 -2.99 0.80 5.26
C PRO A 107 -2.17 2.10 5.29
N ALA A 108 -2.74 3.22 4.84
CA ALA A 108 -2.04 4.50 4.82
C ALA A 108 -1.74 5.05 6.22
N SER A 109 -2.70 4.96 7.16
CA SER A 109 -2.50 5.37 8.56
C SER A 109 -1.45 4.50 9.24
N MET A 110 -1.49 3.17 9.01
CA MET A 110 -0.51 2.25 9.55
C MET A 110 0.90 2.56 9.07
N LEU A 111 1.07 2.77 7.76
CA LEU A 111 2.36 3.16 7.20
C LEU A 111 2.86 4.48 7.78
N PHE A 112 1.99 5.49 7.89
CA PHE A 112 2.36 6.78 8.45
C PHE A 112 2.85 6.67 9.89
N ILE A 113 2.12 5.95 10.74
CA ILE A 113 2.51 5.76 12.14
C ILE A 113 3.86 5.02 12.23
N ILE A 114 4.02 3.93 11.48
CA ILE A 114 5.28 3.16 11.45
C ILE A 114 6.43 4.03 10.96
N ALA A 115 6.20 4.89 9.95
CA ALA A 115 7.20 5.80 9.43
C ALA A 115 7.65 6.86 10.45
N VAL A 116 6.71 7.42 11.21
CA VAL A 116 7.02 8.36 12.30
C VAL A 116 7.84 7.65 13.38
N PHE A 117 7.42 6.45 13.81
CA PHE A 117 8.17 5.65 14.77
C PHE A 117 9.55 5.28 14.24
N TYR A 118 9.67 4.86 13.00
CA TYR A 118 10.95 4.57 12.35
C TYR A 118 11.88 5.79 12.42
N SER A 119 11.41 6.96 12.00
CA SER A 119 12.22 8.18 11.99
C SER A 119 12.64 8.59 13.40
N PHE A 120 11.74 8.49 14.38
CA PHE A 120 12.04 8.78 15.78
C PHE A 120 13.07 7.82 16.37
N LEU A 121 12.86 6.52 16.20
CA LEU A 121 13.74 5.49 16.76
C LEU A 121 15.12 5.46 16.08
N THR A 122 15.20 5.69 14.77
CA THR A 122 16.50 5.76 14.08
C THR A 122 17.33 6.94 14.55
N ASN A 123 16.73 8.07 14.88
CA ASN A 123 17.42 9.21 15.48
C ASN A 123 17.94 8.91 16.89
N LEU A 124 17.25 8.03 17.65
CA LEU A 124 17.68 7.66 19.00
C LEU A 124 18.77 6.58 19.01
N PHE A 125 18.69 5.58 18.15
CA PHE A 125 19.50 4.35 18.22
C PHE A 125 20.55 4.25 17.10
N ALA A 126 20.37 4.93 15.98
CA ALA A 126 21.41 4.99 14.97
C ALA A 126 22.42 6.07 15.37
N PRO A 127 23.71 5.73 15.56
CA PRO A 127 24.75 6.77 15.61
C PRO A 127 24.58 7.61 14.34
N SER A 128 24.66 8.93 14.51
CA SER A 128 24.51 9.87 13.41
C SER A 128 25.29 9.32 12.21
N LYS A 129 24.55 8.92 11.17
CA LYS A 129 25.20 8.53 9.93
C LYS A 129 25.98 9.77 9.53
N ALA A 130 27.30 9.72 9.78
CA ALA A 130 28.20 10.65 9.14
C ALA A 130 27.74 10.73 7.70
N ASP A 131 27.46 11.94 7.27
CA ASP A 131 26.95 12.25 5.95
C ASP A 131 27.42 11.25 4.92
N ILE A 132 26.50 10.42 4.40
CA ILE A 132 26.70 9.75 3.13
C ILE A 132 26.57 10.85 2.07
N SER A 133 27.32 11.90 2.26
CA SER A 133 27.67 12.93 1.28
C SER A 133 28.86 12.50 0.42
N GLY A 134 29.07 11.20 0.32
CA GLY A 134 29.71 10.57 -0.84
C GLY A 134 28.73 10.49 -1.99
N THR A 135 27.95 11.52 -2.19
CA THR A 135 27.24 11.72 -3.44
C THR A 135 28.30 11.92 -4.49
N THR A 136 28.52 10.89 -5.32
CA THR A 136 28.91 11.15 -6.69
C THR A 136 28.07 12.34 -7.13
N GLU A 137 28.71 13.47 -7.31
CA GLU A 137 28.10 14.65 -7.93
C GLU A 137 27.69 14.25 -9.35
N ILE A 138 26.56 13.56 -9.42
CA ILE A 138 25.83 13.46 -10.68
C ILE A 138 25.38 14.89 -10.89
N SER A 139 25.99 15.55 -11.85
CA SER A 139 25.74 16.93 -12.28
C SER A 139 24.31 17.08 -12.83
N SER A 140 23.33 16.76 -12.01
CA SER A 140 21.92 16.91 -12.29
C SER A 140 21.47 18.31 -11.88
N SER A 141 20.37 18.81 -12.43
CA SER A 141 19.85 20.12 -12.01
C SER A 141 19.66 20.13 -10.50
N VAL A 142 19.92 21.26 -9.89
CA VAL A 142 19.76 21.47 -8.43
C VAL A 142 18.38 20.98 -7.97
N ILE A 143 17.35 21.16 -8.80
CA ILE A 143 15.98 20.73 -8.51
C ILE A 143 15.86 19.21 -8.44
N VAL A 144 16.41 18.48 -9.42
CA VAL A 144 16.33 17.01 -9.46
C VAL A 144 17.09 16.40 -8.28
N ASN A 145 18.29 16.91 -7.98
CA ASN A 145 19.06 16.47 -6.81
C ASN A 145 18.34 16.77 -5.50
N SER A 146 17.70 17.93 -5.39
CA SER A 146 16.94 18.29 -4.20
C SER A 146 15.74 17.35 -4.00
N ILE A 147 15.00 17.00 -5.06
CA ILE A 147 13.88 16.05 -5.00
C ILE A 147 14.39 14.66 -4.63
N TRP A 148 15.45 14.18 -5.26
CA TRP A 148 16.05 12.88 -4.95
C TRP A 148 16.51 12.80 -3.50
N ASN A 149 17.29 13.78 -3.05
CA ASN A 149 17.77 13.85 -1.68
C ASN A 149 16.61 13.90 -0.69
N TRP A 150 15.54 14.64 -1.00
CA TRP A 150 14.37 14.71 -0.16
C TRP A 150 13.62 13.35 -0.06
N ILE A 151 13.43 12.65 -1.18
CA ILE A 151 12.80 11.31 -1.19
C ILE A 151 13.66 10.31 -0.42
N PHE A 152 14.95 10.23 -0.70
CA PHE A 152 15.83 9.21 -0.12
C PHE A 152 16.23 9.49 1.33
N ASN A 153 16.21 10.74 1.76
CA ASN A 153 16.41 11.09 3.17
C ASN A 153 15.16 10.81 4.03
N ASN A 154 14.00 10.53 3.40
CA ASN A 154 12.78 10.15 4.10
C ASN A 154 12.46 8.67 3.84
N PRO A 155 12.80 7.75 4.76
CA PRO A 155 12.70 6.31 4.53
C PRO A 155 11.29 5.85 4.15
N ALA A 156 10.25 6.45 4.76
CA ALA A 156 8.87 6.14 4.44
C ALA A 156 8.50 6.50 3.00
N LEU A 157 8.92 7.69 2.55
CA LEU A 157 8.67 8.15 1.19
C LEU A 157 9.46 7.32 0.19
N SER A 158 10.72 6.97 0.49
CA SER A 158 11.51 6.12 -0.41
C SER A 158 10.90 4.72 -0.53
N MET A 159 10.41 4.12 0.56
CA MET A 159 9.74 2.82 0.52
C MET A 159 8.43 2.86 -0.26
N LEU A 160 7.61 3.88 -0.05
CA LEU A 160 6.40 4.10 -0.86
C LEU A 160 6.73 4.29 -2.33
N PHE A 161 7.68 5.16 -2.64
CA PHE A 161 8.10 5.43 -4.01
C PHE A 161 8.59 4.15 -4.69
N MET A 162 9.43 3.38 -4.02
CA MET A 162 9.93 2.10 -4.52
C MET A 162 8.80 1.07 -4.72
N SER A 163 7.86 1.00 -3.79
CA SER A 163 6.75 0.05 -3.88
C SER A 163 5.75 0.38 -5.00
N MET A 164 5.65 1.64 -5.43
CA MET A 164 4.80 2.03 -6.56
C MET A 164 5.14 1.28 -7.85
N PHE A 165 6.42 0.97 -8.08
CA PHE A 165 6.84 0.21 -9.27
C PHE A 165 6.41 -1.26 -9.22
N LEU A 166 6.08 -1.80 -8.05
CA LEU A 166 5.56 -3.15 -7.89
C LEU A 166 4.05 -3.26 -8.13
N ILE A 167 3.30 -2.14 -8.15
CA ILE A 167 1.84 -2.15 -8.32
C ILE A 167 1.44 -2.81 -9.63
N ILE A 168 2.01 -2.37 -10.75
CA ILE A 168 1.67 -2.85 -12.10
C ILE A 168 2.10 -4.33 -12.28
N PRO A 169 3.34 -4.74 -11.96
CA PRO A 169 3.74 -6.14 -12.05
C PRO A 169 2.89 -7.05 -11.18
N THR A 170 2.60 -6.66 -9.93
CA THR A 170 1.74 -7.44 -9.04
C THR A 170 0.34 -7.60 -9.61
N TRP A 171 -0.26 -6.52 -10.10
CA TRP A 171 -1.58 -6.59 -10.73
C TRP A 171 -1.61 -7.52 -11.94
N LEU A 172 -0.64 -7.42 -12.85
CA LEU A 172 -0.60 -8.22 -14.07
C LEU A 172 -0.34 -9.72 -13.80
N LEU A 173 0.62 -10.02 -12.92
CA LEU A 173 1.05 -11.40 -12.65
C LEU A 173 0.07 -12.17 -11.78
N PHE A 174 -0.67 -11.48 -10.90
CA PHE A 174 -1.57 -12.11 -9.95
C PHE A 174 -3.06 -11.89 -10.27
N ARG A 175 -3.39 -11.21 -11.36
CA ARG A 175 -4.77 -10.88 -11.77
C ARG A 175 -5.69 -12.10 -11.88
N HIS A 176 -5.17 -13.26 -12.30
CA HIS A 176 -5.91 -14.51 -12.47
C HIS A 176 -5.68 -15.47 -11.30
N SER A 177 -5.66 -14.94 -10.08
CA SER A 177 -5.40 -15.74 -8.89
C SER A 177 -6.59 -16.62 -8.53
N HIS A 178 -6.31 -17.73 -7.81
CA HIS A 178 -7.35 -18.68 -7.40
C HIS A 178 -8.26 -18.15 -6.29
N ARG A 179 -7.71 -17.30 -5.40
CA ARG A 179 -8.46 -16.76 -4.25
C ARG A 179 -9.10 -15.42 -4.54
N HIS A 180 -8.44 -14.58 -5.33
CA HIS A 180 -8.93 -13.25 -5.72
C HIS A 180 -9.03 -13.17 -7.23
N ASN A 181 -10.08 -13.83 -7.79
CA ASN A 181 -10.36 -13.70 -9.21
C ASN A 181 -10.77 -12.26 -9.52
N HIS A 182 -10.21 -11.67 -10.58
CA HIS A 182 -10.38 -10.26 -10.97
C HIS A 182 -9.78 -9.25 -9.96
N HIS A 183 -8.60 -9.54 -9.44
CA HIS A 183 -7.82 -8.59 -8.67
C HIS A 183 -7.69 -7.23 -9.40
N SER A 184 -8.07 -6.15 -8.71
CA SER A 184 -8.12 -4.80 -9.28
C SER A 184 -6.83 -4.01 -8.99
N LEU A 185 -6.55 -3.00 -9.82
CA LEU A 185 -5.38 -2.15 -9.64
C LEU A 185 -5.41 -1.35 -8.30
N PRO A 186 -6.56 -0.80 -7.86
CA PRO A 186 -6.65 -0.19 -6.51
C PRO A 186 -6.36 -1.17 -5.37
N GLU A 187 -6.69 -2.45 -5.51
CA GLU A 187 -6.34 -3.47 -4.53
C GLU A 187 -4.82 -3.68 -4.47
N SER A 188 -4.12 -3.66 -5.62
CA SER A 188 -2.66 -3.72 -5.68
C SER A 188 -2.00 -2.56 -4.94
N ILE A 189 -2.56 -1.35 -5.00
CA ILE A 189 -2.04 -0.20 -4.25
C ILE A 189 -2.11 -0.47 -2.74
N HIS A 190 -3.24 -0.96 -2.24
CA HIS A 190 -3.37 -1.28 -0.81
C HIS A 190 -2.40 -2.36 -0.37
N ILE A 191 -2.18 -3.39 -1.21
CA ILE A 191 -1.19 -4.43 -0.95
C ILE A 191 0.20 -3.81 -0.79
N GLN A 192 0.61 -2.93 -1.72
CA GLN A 192 1.94 -2.32 -1.68
C GLN A 192 2.11 -1.37 -0.48
N ILE A 193 1.06 -0.68 -0.05
CA ILE A 193 1.13 0.17 1.15
C ILE A 193 1.31 -0.69 2.42
N PHE A 194 0.60 -1.82 2.54
CA PHE A 194 0.81 -2.75 3.66
C PHE A 194 2.22 -3.35 3.63
N GLU A 195 2.69 -3.79 2.46
CA GLU A 195 4.05 -4.31 2.29
C GLU A 195 5.11 -3.25 2.63
N SER A 196 4.92 -1.99 2.24
CA SER A 196 5.81 -0.89 2.61
C SER A 196 5.92 -0.73 4.13
N SER A 197 4.83 -0.96 4.87
CA SER A 197 4.84 -0.95 6.33
C SER A 197 5.70 -2.09 6.90
N ALA A 198 5.60 -3.30 6.34
CA ALA A 198 6.43 -4.44 6.72
C ALA A 198 7.92 -4.19 6.38
N LEU A 199 8.18 -3.62 5.21
CA LEU A 199 9.54 -3.27 4.79
C LEU A 199 10.20 -2.28 5.74
N LEU A 200 9.49 -1.24 6.19
CA LEU A 200 10.03 -0.28 7.16
C LEU A 200 10.43 -0.96 8.48
N ILE A 201 9.64 -1.94 8.94
CA ILE A 201 9.96 -2.70 10.14
C ILE A 201 11.23 -3.52 9.91
N ILE A 202 11.36 -4.22 8.77
CA ILE A 202 12.55 -5.02 8.45
C ILE A 202 13.78 -4.13 8.35
N VAL A 203 13.68 -2.99 7.65
CA VAL A 203 14.79 -2.03 7.50
C VAL A 203 15.17 -1.41 8.84
N PHE A 204 14.21 -1.15 9.73
CA PHE A 204 14.48 -0.69 11.08
C PHE A 204 15.39 -1.68 11.84
N PHE A 205 15.03 -2.96 11.87
CA PHE A 205 15.84 -3.98 12.51
C PHE A 205 17.19 -4.17 11.83
N THR A 206 17.26 -4.06 10.50
CA THR A 206 18.52 -4.08 9.74
C THR A 206 19.48 -2.99 10.22
N ASN A 207 18.95 -1.77 10.43
CA ASN A 207 19.75 -0.65 10.90
C ASN A 207 20.15 -0.81 12.38
N VAL A 208 19.24 -1.25 13.26
CA VAL A 208 19.50 -1.44 14.68
C VAL A 208 20.57 -2.52 14.92
N PHE A 209 20.46 -3.65 14.21
CA PHE A 209 21.40 -4.76 14.36
C PHE A 209 22.63 -4.62 13.45
N ASN A 210 22.71 -3.57 12.64
CA ASN A 210 23.75 -3.35 11.62
C ASN A 210 24.04 -4.61 10.78
N SER A 211 22.99 -5.29 10.37
CA SER A 211 23.09 -6.60 9.73
C SER A 211 22.33 -6.62 8.40
N SER A 212 23.08 -6.46 7.30
CA SER A 212 22.50 -6.49 5.93
C SER A 212 21.84 -7.84 5.59
N ILE A 213 22.13 -8.91 6.33
CA ILE A 213 21.53 -10.23 6.11
C ILE A 213 20.02 -10.21 6.33
N LEU A 214 19.52 -9.32 7.21
CA LEU A 214 18.08 -9.15 7.46
C LEU A 214 17.31 -8.65 6.24
N LEU A 215 17.97 -8.03 5.27
CA LEU A 215 17.34 -7.63 4.02
C LEU A 215 16.83 -8.82 3.19
N LEU A 216 17.39 -10.02 3.42
CA LEU A 216 16.89 -11.25 2.80
C LEU A 216 15.49 -11.63 3.27
N LEU A 217 15.02 -11.08 4.40
CA LEU A 217 13.65 -11.25 4.86
C LEU A 217 12.64 -10.57 3.93
N ILE A 218 13.05 -9.54 3.18
CA ILE A 218 12.17 -8.82 2.27
C ILE A 218 11.57 -9.74 1.21
N PRO A 219 12.36 -10.39 0.33
CA PRO A 219 11.79 -11.28 -0.68
C PRO A 219 11.05 -12.47 -0.06
N ILE A 220 11.49 -12.96 1.09
CA ILE A 220 10.81 -14.05 1.83
C ILE A 220 9.42 -13.59 2.27
N HIS A 221 9.31 -12.40 2.86
CA HIS A 221 8.04 -11.82 3.30
C HIS A 221 7.06 -11.64 2.13
N TYR A 222 7.52 -11.10 0.99
CA TYR A 222 6.71 -10.97 -0.22
C TYR A 222 6.20 -12.33 -0.74
N VAL A 223 7.05 -13.36 -0.76
CA VAL A 223 6.64 -14.71 -1.17
C VAL A 223 5.58 -15.28 -0.23
N ILE A 224 5.75 -15.11 1.09
CA ILE A 224 4.75 -15.55 2.09
C ILE A 224 3.43 -14.81 1.89
N CYS A 225 3.49 -13.48 1.79
CA CYS A 225 2.32 -12.63 1.58
C CYS A 225 1.56 -13.02 0.31
N TYR A 226 2.23 -13.09 -0.82
CA TYR A 226 1.59 -13.39 -2.10
C TYR A 226 1.06 -14.83 -2.17
N LYS A 227 1.74 -15.79 -1.54
CA LYS A 227 1.23 -17.16 -1.43
C LYS A 227 -0.06 -17.21 -0.63
N GLN A 228 -0.10 -16.55 0.52
CA GLN A 228 -1.29 -16.49 1.39
C GLN A 228 -2.45 -15.75 0.70
N LEU A 229 -2.14 -14.63 0.07
CA LEU A 229 -3.14 -13.75 -0.55
C LEU A 229 -3.75 -14.38 -1.81
N PHE A 230 -2.92 -14.83 -2.73
CA PHE A 230 -3.35 -15.25 -4.07
C PHE A 230 -3.57 -16.76 -4.21
N GLY A 231 -3.06 -17.58 -3.30
CA GLY A 231 -3.32 -19.02 -3.26
C GLY A 231 -2.63 -19.85 -4.34
N TYR A 232 -1.57 -19.34 -4.98
CA TYR A 232 -0.75 -20.12 -5.91
C TYR A 232 0.11 -21.16 -5.18
N SER A 233 0.61 -22.15 -5.93
CA SER A 233 1.63 -23.07 -5.43
C SER A 233 2.90 -22.30 -5.03
N LEU A 234 3.73 -22.88 -4.15
CA LEU A 234 4.95 -22.21 -3.70
C LEU A 234 5.84 -21.80 -4.87
N TRP A 235 6.15 -22.70 -5.78
CA TRP A 235 6.94 -22.40 -6.98
C TRP A 235 6.25 -21.39 -7.90
N GLY A 236 4.94 -21.50 -8.07
CA GLY A 236 4.15 -20.53 -8.83
C GLY A 236 4.18 -19.12 -8.24
N THR A 237 4.32 -18.99 -6.92
CA THR A 237 4.48 -17.69 -6.26
C THR A 237 5.92 -17.19 -6.37
N ILE A 238 6.90 -18.04 -6.09
CA ILE A 238 8.33 -17.67 -6.11
C ILE A 238 8.71 -17.04 -7.46
N TRP A 239 8.44 -17.73 -8.58
CA TRP A 239 8.86 -17.21 -9.87
C TRP A 239 8.14 -15.90 -10.26
N ARG A 240 6.84 -15.73 -9.88
CA ARG A 240 6.12 -14.49 -10.10
C ARG A 240 6.69 -13.34 -9.27
N THR A 241 7.01 -13.61 -8.01
CA THR A 241 7.66 -12.63 -7.12
C THR A 241 9.04 -12.25 -7.66
N LEU A 242 9.85 -13.22 -8.10
CA LEU A 242 11.14 -12.95 -8.71
C LEU A 242 11.01 -12.04 -9.95
N ILE A 243 10.02 -12.30 -10.81
CA ILE A 243 9.78 -11.42 -11.97
C ILE A 243 9.38 -10.01 -11.52
N CYS A 244 8.54 -9.85 -10.49
CA CYS A 244 8.25 -8.53 -9.94
C CYS A 244 9.53 -7.82 -9.50
N PHE A 245 10.44 -8.51 -8.79
CA PHE A 245 11.70 -7.94 -8.32
C PHE A 245 12.71 -7.67 -9.44
N ILE A 246 12.66 -8.40 -10.57
CA ILE A 246 13.48 -8.12 -11.77
C ILE A 246 12.93 -6.89 -12.52
N ILE A 247 11.62 -6.78 -12.65
CA ILE A 247 10.98 -5.66 -13.35
C ILE A 247 11.13 -4.35 -12.58
N TRP A 248 11.11 -4.41 -11.24
CA TRP A 248 11.21 -3.25 -10.36
C TRP A 248 12.43 -2.35 -10.64
N PRO A 249 13.71 -2.84 -10.65
CA PRO A 249 14.86 -2.00 -10.95
C PRO A 249 14.90 -1.52 -12.40
N LEU A 250 14.29 -2.25 -13.32
CA LEU A 250 14.18 -1.82 -14.72
C LEU A 250 13.29 -0.60 -14.86
N PHE A 251 12.12 -0.58 -14.20
CA PHE A 251 11.28 0.63 -14.15
C PHE A 251 12.00 1.80 -13.50
N PHE A 252 12.69 1.55 -12.39
CA PHE A 252 13.47 2.56 -11.70
C PHE A 252 14.56 3.14 -12.61
N SER A 253 15.28 2.30 -13.36
CA SER A 253 16.34 2.74 -14.29
C SER A 253 15.81 3.61 -15.43
N ILE A 254 14.61 3.32 -15.96
CA ILE A 254 14.00 4.18 -16.99
C ILE A 254 13.77 5.59 -16.45
N ILE A 255 13.22 5.71 -15.24
CA ILE A 255 12.92 7.00 -14.64
C ILE A 255 14.19 7.76 -14.31
N THR A 256 15.20 7.10 -13.74
CA THR A 256 16.49 7.72 -13.45
C THR A 256 17.18 8.20 -14.71
N LEU A 257 17.23 7.40 -15.78
CA LEU A 257 17.78 7.80 -17.07
C LEU A 257 17.03 9.00 -17.66
N PHE A 258 15.70 9.00 -17.59
CA PHE A 258 14.90 10.12 -18.07
C PHE A 258 15.18 11.42 -17.29
N LEU A 259 15.26 11.34 -15.97
CA LEU A 259 15.53 12.48 -15.12
C LEU A 259 16.98 13.01 -15.25
N THR A 260 17.92 12.13 -15.56
CA THR A 260 19.34 12.48 -15.69
C THR A 260 19.77 12.74 -17.13
N TRP A 261 18.89 12.61 -18.11
CA TRP A 261 19.19 12.73 -19.53
C TRP A 261 20.04 13.95 -19.89
N GLY A 262 19.64 15.13 -19.45
CA GLY A 262 20.34 16.38 -19.78
C GLY A 262 21.77 16.51 -19.22
N TYR A 263 22.23 15.56 -18.39
CA TYR A 263 23.45 15.65 -17.58
C TYR A 263 24.52 14.61 -17.90
N ILE A 264 24.12 13.46 -18.47
CA ILE A 264 25.07 12.37 -18.70
C ILE A 264 25.92 12.60 -19.97
N GLY A 265 25.66 13.69 -20.73
CA GLY A 265 26.40 14.01 -21.95
C GLY A 265 26.21 12.97 -23.09
N LEU A 266 25.30 12.02 -22.92
CA LEU A 266 24.96 11.04 -23.95
C LEU A 266 24.19 11.71 -25.09
N LYS A 267 24.44 11.26 -26.30
CA LYS A 267 23.67 11.72 -27.46
C LYS A 267 22.21 11.29 -27.33
N PRO A 268 21.23 12.11 -27.74
CA PRO A 268 19.82 11.77 -27.65
C PRO A 268 19.46 10.41 -28.21
N GLY A 269 20.12 9.96 -29.29
CA GLY A 269 19.88 8.67 -29.91
C GLY A 269 20.34 7.48 -29.05
N GLU A 270 21.42 7.59 -28.31
CA GLU A 270 21.93 6.51 -27.45
C GLU A 270 21.02 6.30 -26.24
N ILE A 271 20.48 7.36 -25.68
CA ILE A 271 19.52 7.31 -24.56
C ILE A 271 18.20 6.71 -25.03
N LEU A 272 17.67 7.19 -26.17
CA LEU A 272 16.44 6.66 -26.75
C LEU A 272 16.58 5.15 -27.05
N LEU A 273 17.73 4.72 -27.56
CA LEU A 273 18.00 3.31 -27.81
C LEU A 273 18.02 2.48 -26.53
N SER A 274 18.74 2.94 -25.49
CA SER A 274 18.82 2.24 -24.21
C SER A 274 17.45 2.14 -23.53
N GLN A 275 16.69 3.25 -23.50
CA GLN A 275 15.33 3.26 -22.96
C GLN A 275 14.38 2.37 -23.75
N ALA A 276 14.47 2.35 -25.08
CA ALA A 276 13.68 1.47 -25.92
C ALA A 276 13.97 0.00 -25.63
N ILE A 277 15.24 -0.39 -25.48
CA ILE A 277 15.63 -1.76 -25.13
C ILE A 277 15.05 -2.14 -23.75
N ILE A 278 15.22 -1.29 -22.74
CA ILE A 278 14.69 -1.55 -21.40
C ILE A 278 13.15 -1.67 -21.45
N PHE A 279 12.47 -0.75 -22.15
CA PHE A 279 11.01 -0.78 -22.30
C PHE A 279 10.52 -2.04 -23.01
N ILE A 280 11.18 -2.44 -24.13
CA ILE A 280 10.87 -3.68 -24.85
C ILE A 280 11.08 -4.89 -23.93
N THR A 281 12.18 -4.93 -23.17
CA THR A 281 12.46 -6.02 -22.23
C THR A 281 11.37 -6.13 -21.16
N ILE A 282 10.95 -5.02 -20.57
CA ILE A 282 9.87 -4.99 -19.58
C ILE A 282 8.55 -5.48 -20.20
N THR A 283 8.19 -4.97 -21.38
CA THR A 283 6.94 -5.35 -22.05
C THR A 283 6.92 -6.82 -22.42
N LEU A 284 8.03 -7.38 -22.89
CA LEU A 284 8.17 -8.80 -23.16
C LEU A 284 8.06 -9.65 -21.91
N LEU A 285 8.74 -9.28 -20.82
CA LEU A 285 8.67 -9.98 -19.55
C LEU A 285 7.23 -9.97 -18.98
N LEU A 286 6.55 -8.82 -19.04
CA LEU A 286 5.16 -8.71 -18.60
C LEU A 286 4.21 -9.52 -19.48
N ALA A 287 4.39 -9.49 -20.81
CA ALA A 287 3.56 -10.25 -21.76
C ALA A 287 3.74 -11.77 -21.58
N ILE A 288 4.97 -12.24 -21.47
CA ILE A 288 5.28 -13.67 -21.21
C ILE A 288 4.68 -14.10 -19.87
N SER A 289 4.89 -13.29 -18.84
CA SER A 289 4.40 -13.59 -17.50
C SER A 289 2.85 -13.62 -17.44
N TYR A 290 2.20 -12.68 -18.11
CA TYR A 290 0.75 -12.68 -18.27
C TYR A 290 0.25 -13.93 -19.01
N TRP A 291 0.90 -14.29 -20.12
CA TRP A 291 0.55 -15.48 -20.89
C TRP A 291 0.69 -16.76 -20.07
N ILE A 292 1.81 -16.94 -19.36
CA ILE A 292 2.03 -18.08 -18.46
C ILE A 292 0.97 -18.10 -17.36
N SER A 293 0.66 -16.96 -16.77
CA SER A 293 -0.40 -16.85 -15.73
C SER A 293 -1.75 -17.30 -16.27
N LYS A 294 -2.12 -16.90 -17.49
CA LYS A 294 -3.37 -17.27 -18.16
C LYS A 294 -3.42 -18.76 -18.51
N VAL A 295 -2.32 -19.33 -19.00
CA VAL A 295 -2.24 -20.77 -19.36
C VAL A 295 -2.31 -21.65 -18.10
N THR A 296 -1.59 -21.29 -17.05
CA THR A 296 -1.59 -22.06 -15.79
C THR A 296 -2.93 -21.98 -15.06
N SER A 297 -3.68 -20.89 -15.23
CA SER A 297 -5.03 -20.75 -14.69
C SER A 297 -6.03 -21.70 -15.40
N LYS A 298 -5.93 -21.83 -16.73
CA LYS A 298 -6.82 -22.73 -17.51
C LYS A 298 -6.60 -24.21 -17.23
N LYS A 299 -5.38 -24.65 -16.96
CA LYS A 299 -5.07 -26.07 -16.70
C LYS A 299 -5.66 -26.67 -15.42
N LYS A 300 -6.23 -25.85 -14.54
CA LYS A 300 -6.85 -26.31 -13.27
C LYS A 300 -8.38 -26.32 -13.27
N ILE A 301 -9.02 -25.90 -14.36
CA ILE A 301 -10.48 -25.87 -14.50
C ILE A 301 -10.98 -27.08 -15.35
N GLY A 302 -10.09 -27.81 -15.98
CA GLY A 302 -10.33 -29.12 -16.61
C GLY A 302 -9.72 -30.24 -15.78
#